data_7c21604082d50cdf135cf213db1307e6
#
_entry.id   7c21604082d50cdf135cf213db1307e6
#
_cell.length_a   1.000
_cell.length_b   1.000
_cell.length_c   1.000
_cell.angle_alpha   90.00
_cell.angle_beta   90.00
_cell.angle_gamma   90.00
#
_symmetry.space_group_name_H-M   'P 1'
#
loop_
_entity.id
_entity.type
_entity.pdbx_description
1 polymer ?
#
loop_
_entity_poly.entity_id
_entity_poly.type
_entity_poly.pdbx_seq_one_letter_code
_entity_poly.pdbx_strand_id
1 'polypeptide(L)'
;MQIQEIIKGKKGKLTIRLEEGLSFPIYEKEAAKYRMTEGGFLSDQDWNEICTEILEKRAKRRALYILQRMERTEYQLRKKLQENGYPEEIVQCAIDYVKSFHYVDDYRYACTYIRYHQ
;
A
#
# COMPACT_ATOMS: atom_id res chain seq x y z
N MET A 1 -11.57 4.54 -15.56
CA MET A 1 -11.55 3.14 -15.08
C MET A 1 -12.90 2.78 -14.49
N GLN A 2 -13.42 1.64 -14.85
CA GLN A 2 -14.71 1.20 -14.34
C GLN A 2 -14.54 0.50 -12.97
N ILE A 3 -15.41 0.84 -12.04
CA ILE A 3 -15.45 0.19 -10.72
C ILE A 3 -16.31 -1.05 -10.85
N GLN A 4 -15.70 -2.22 -10.70
CA GLN A 4 -16.41 -3.49 -10.85
C GLN A 4 -17.11 -3.93 -9.58
N GLU A 5 -16.44 -3.75 -8.42
CA GLU A 5 -16.96 -4.26 -7.16
C GLU A 5 -16.43 -3.42 -6.01
N ILE A 6 -17.26 -3.25 -4.99
CA ILE A 6 -16.87 -2.62 -3.72
C ILE A 6 -17.11 -3.65 -2.62
N ILE A 7 -16.03 -4.12 -2.01
CA ILE A 7 -16.10 -5.15 -0.97
C ILE A 7 -15.95 -4.48 0.39
N LYS A 8 -16.94 -4.64 1.25
CA LYS A 8 -16.90 -4.07 2.60
C LYS A 8 -16.09 -4.96 3.53
N GLY A 9 -15.18 -4.36 4.27
CA GLY A 9 -14.42 -5.02 5.30
C GLY A 9 -14.76 -4.48 6.68
N LYS A 10 -13.88 -4.70 7.65
CA LYS A 10 -14.06 -4.27 9.03
C LYS A 10 -13.71 -2.78 9.20
N LYS A 11 -14.38 -2.12 10.15
CA LYS A 11 -14.06 -0.75 10.58
C LYS A 11 -14.12 0.28 9.45
N GLY A 12 -15.08 0.14 8.55
CA GLY A 12 -15.25 1.10 7.45
C GLY A 12 -14.24 0.97 6.32
N LYS A 13 -13.43 -0.08 6.33
CA LYS A 13 -12.46 -0.32 5.28
C LYS A 13 -13.14 -0.99 4.09
N LEU A 14 -12.81 -0.52 2.90
CA LEU A 14 -13.34 -1.06 1.65
C LEU A 14 -12.20 -1.56 0.77
N THR A 15 -12.48 -2.55 -0.05
CA THR A 15 -11.61 -2.94 -1.16
C THR A 15 -12.35 -2.62 -2.45
N ILE A 16 -11.76 -1.76 -3.26
CA ILE A 16 -12.33 -1.35 -4.54
C ILE A 16 -11.66 -2.17 -5.63
N ARG A 17 -12.45 -2.89 -6.41
CA ARG A 17 -11.96 -3.65 -7.56
C ARG A 17 -12.27 -2.88 -8.84
N LEU A 18 -11.22 -2.59 -9.58
CA LEU A 18 -11.32 -1.92 -10.87
C LEU A 18 -11.16 -2.96 -11.99
N GLU A 19 -11.35 -2.52 -13.22
CA GLU A 19 -11.13 -3.37 -14.38
C GLU A 19 -9.67 -3.87 -14.45
N GLU A 20 -9.45 -4.95 -15.16
CA GLU A 20 -8.13 -5.57 -15.35
C GLU A 20 -7.50 -6.11 -14.06
N GLY A 21 -8.34 -6.43 -13.07
CA GLY A 21 -7.87 -7.05 -11.84
C GLY A 21 -7.19 -6.12 -10.86
N LEU A 22 -7.16 -4.83 -11.14
CA LEU A 22 -6.58 -3.83 -10.24
C LEU A 22 -7.51 -3.63 -9.04
N SER A 23 -6.96 -3.64 -7.83
CA SER A 23 -7.74 -3.38 -6.62
C SER A 23 -6.91 -2.57 -5.62
N PHE A 24 -7.60 -1.88 -4.71
CA PHE A 24 -6.93 -1.07 -3.70
C PHE A 24 -7.81 -0.90 -2.47
N PRO A 25 -7.18 -0.69 -1.27
CA PRO A 25 -7.93 -0.43 -0.05
C PRO A 25 -8.22 1.05 0.11
N ILE A 26 -9.39 1.37 0.66
CA ILE A 26 -9.79 2.75 0.93
C ILE A 26 -10.84 2.73 2.04
N TYR A 27 -11.08 3.86 2.72
CA TYR A 27 -12.14 3.95 3.72
C TYR A 27 -13.42 4.51 3.12
N GLU A 28 -14.55 4.18 3.76
CA GLU A 28 -15.88 4.59 3.28
C GLU A 28 -15.99 6.10 3.06
N LYS A 29 -15.45 6.89 3.97
CA LYS A 29 -15.51 8.36 3.85
C LYS A 29 -14.77 8.85 2.61
N GLU A 30 -13.67 8.20 2.28
CA GLU A 30 -12.87 8.58 1.12
C GLU A 30 -13.55 8.14 -0.18
N ALA A 31 -14.13 6.94 -0.17
CA ALA A 31 -14.90 6.46 -1.31
C ALA A 31 -16.09 7.39 -1.59
N ALA A 32 -16.74 7.87 -0.53
CA ALA A 32 -17.85 8.82 -0.66
C ALA A 32 -17.39 10.15 -1.27
N LYS A 33 -16.20 10.63 -0.88
CA LYS A 33 -15.61 11.85 -1.44
C LYS A 33 -15.47 11.78 -2.96
N TYR A 34 -15.10 10.62 -3.47
CA TYR A 34 -14.93 10.41 -4.91
C TYR A 34 -16.18 9.83 -5.57
N ARG A 35 -17.27 9.71 -4.82
CA ARG A 35 -18.57 9.21 -5.31
C ARG A 35 -18.45 7.84 -5.98
N MET A 36 -17.68 6.97 -5.34
CA MET A 36 -17.48 5.61 -5.86
C MET A 36 -18.71 4.73 -5.69
N THR A 37 -19.13 4.09 -6.76
CA THR A 37 -20.26 3.15 -6.75
C THR A 37 -19.93 1.95 -7.63
N GLU A 38 -20.51 0.79 -7.31
CA GLU A 38 -20.35 -0.37 -8.18
C GLU A 38 -20.96 -0.08 -9.55
N GLY A 39 -20.21 -0.44 -10.58
CA GLY A 39 -20.60 -0.14 -11.96
C GLY A 39 -20.32 1.29 -12.37
N GLY A 40 -19.87 2.15 -11.44
CA GLY A 40 -19.53 3.52 -11.73
C GLY A 40 -18.16 3.65 -12.42
N PHE A 41 -17.78 4.88 -12.70
CA PHE A 41 -16.53 5.17 -13.42
C PHE A 41 -15.65 6.09 -12.58
N LEU A 42 -14.37 5.72 -12.47
CA LEU A 42 -13.35 6.53 -11.78
C LEU A 42 -12.49 7.20 -12.84
N SER A 43 -12.44 8.53 -12.84
CA SER A 43 -11.63 9.26 -13.80
C SER A 43 -10.14 9.04 -13.54
N ASP A 44 -9.31 9.27 -14.57
CA ASP A 44 -7.87 9.17 -14.43
C ASP A 44 -7.35 10.20 -13.42
N GLN A 45 -7.95 11.40 -13.42
CA GLN A 45 -7.58 12.45 -12.48
C GLN A 45 -7.84 12.02 -11.04
N ASP A 46 -9.03 11.46 -10.77
CA ASP A 46 -9.37 10.96 -9.44
C ASP A 46 -8.46 9.80 -9.05
N TRP A 47 -8.18 8.90 -9.98
CA TRP A 47 -7.28 7.79 -9.72
C TRP A 47 -5.87 8.28 -9.34
N ASN A 48 -5.34 9.24 -10.09
CA ASN A 48 -4.03 9.82 -9.77
C ASN A 48 -4.03 10.48 -8.39
N GLU A 49 -5.09 11.19 -8.04
CA GLU A 49 -5.21 11.83 -6.73
C GLU A 49 -5.28 10.80 -5.62
N ILE A 50 -6.05 9.73 -5.81
CA ILE A 50 -6.12 8.63 -4.84
C ILE A 50 -4.75 8.00 -4.65
N CYS A 51 -4.04 7.72 -5.73
CA CYS A 51 -2.70 7.13 -5.64
C CYS A 51 -1.73 8.02 -4.86
N THR A 52 -1.66 9.30 -5.21
CA THR A 52 -0.66 10.20 -4.61
C THR A 52 -1.05 10.67 -3.21
N GLU A 53 -2.31 11.03 -2.98
CA GLU A 53 -2.74 11.64 -1.73
C GLU A 53 -3.16 10.62 -0.68
N ILE A 54 -3.55 9.42 -1.08
CA ILE A 54 -4.05 8.41 -0.15
C ILE A 54 -3.15 7.18 -0.10
N LEU A 55 -3.05 6.47 -1.22
CA LEU A 55 -2.41 5.16 -1.22
C LEU A 55 -0.91 5.22 -0.98
N GLU A 56 -0.20 6.10 -1.68
CA GLU A 56 1.26 6.24 -1.49
C GLU A 56 1.59 6.66 -0.06
N LYS A 57 0.87 7.63 0.47
CA LYS A 57 1.11 8.11 1.84
C LYS A 57 0.87 7.02 2.87
N ARG A 58 -0.20 6.26 2.71
CA ARG A 58 -0.52 5.16 3.63
C ARG A 58 0.46 4.01 3.52
N ALA A 59 0.82 3.63 2.31
CA ALA A 59 1.77 2.54 2.09
C ALA A 59 3.14 2.90 2.66
N LYS A 60 3.60 4.13 2.48
CA LYS A 60 4.85 4.62 3.07
C LYS A 60 4.81 4.58 4.58
N ARG A 61 3.72 5.06 5.17
CA ARG A 61 3.54 5.04 6.62
C ARG A 61 3.49 3.61 7.16
N ARG A 62 2.79 2.72 6.45
CA ARG A 62 2.71 1.32 6.82
C ARG A 62 4.07 0.65 6.75
N ALA A 63 4.85 0.94 5.70
CA ALA A 63 6.20 0.39 5.56
C ALA A 63 7.09 0.81 6.73
N LEU A 64 7.06 2.08 7.11
CA LEU A 64 7.81 2.57 8.27
C LEU A 64 7.35 1.89 9.55
N TYR A 65 6.06 1.74 9.74
CA TYR A 65 5.51 1.07 10.91
C TYR A 65 6.01 -0.38 11.01
N ILE A 66 5.99 -1.09 9.90
CA ILE A 66 6.47 -2.49 9.87
C ILE A 66 7.95 -2.56 10.25
N LEU A 67 8.77 -1.67 9.69
CA LEU A 67 10.22 -1.65 9.93
C LEU A 67 10.59 -1.19 11.34
N GLN A 68 9.76 -0.37 11.96
CA GLN A 68 9.97 0.04 13.36
C GLN A 68 9.81 -1.12 14.33
N ARG A 69 8.98 -2.08 13.99
CA ARG A 69 8.71 -3.22 14.86
C ARG A 69 9.76 -4.32 14.71
N MET A 70 10.26 -4.50 13.50
CA MET A 70 11.21 -5.56 13.18
C MET A 70 11.88 -5.25 11.86
N GLU A 71 13.19 -5.39 11.80
CA GLU A 71 13.89 -5.24 10.53
C GLU A 71 13.48 -6.36 9.58
N ARG A 72 13.34 -6.01 8.31
CA ARG A 72 12.90 -6.95 7.28
C ARG A 72 13.67 -6.74 6.00
N THR A 73 13.76 -7.81 5.21
CA THR A 73 14.30 -7.72 3.85
C THR A 73 13.28 -7.04 2.96
N GLU A 74 13.72 -6.60 1.78
CA GLU A 74 12.83 -6.02 0.78
C GLU A 74 11.71 -7.00 0.42
N TYR A 75 12.04 -8.29 0.25
CA TYR A 75 11.03 -9.30 -0.08
C TYR A 75 9.96 -9.40 1.00
N GLN A 76 10.36 -9.44 2.26
CA GLN A 76 9.42 -9.54 3.38
C GLN A 76 8.52 -8.31 3.47
N LEU A 77 9.09 -7.13 3.29
CA LEU A 77 8.32 -5.89 3.32
C LEU A 77 7.34 -5.83 2.16
N ARG A 78 7.79 -6.17 0.95
CA ARG A 78 6.93 -6.22 -0.23
C ARG A 78 5.73 -7.13 0.00
N LYS A 79 5.99 -8.32 0.54
CA LYS A 79 4.94 -9.28 0.80
C LYS A 79 3.90 -8.75 1.80
N LYS A 80 4.37 -8.08 2.85
CA LYS A 80 3.48 -7.47 3.85
C LYS A 80 2.59 -6.39 3.24
N LEU A 81 3.14 -5.54 2.39
CA LEU A 81 2.36 -4.49 1.73
C LEU A 81 1.37 -5.08 0.73
N GLN A 82 1.74 -6.15 0.04
CA GLN A 82 0.82 -6.85 -0.85
C GLN A 82 -0.35 -7.44 -0.06
N GLU A 83 -0.09 -8.00 1.10
CA GLU A 83 -1.13 -8.55 1.98
C GLU A 83 -2.10 -7.47 2.46
N ASN A 84 -1.65 -6.22 2.55
CA ASN A 84 -2.50 -5.09 2.90
C ASN A 84 -3.39 -4.65 1.72
N GLY A 85 -3.21 -5.23 0.55
CA GLY A 85 -4.07 -4.98 -0.61
C GLY A 85 -3.59 -3.87 -1.54
N TYR A 86 -2.41 -3.30 -1.31
CA TYR A 86 -1.92 -2.21 -2.17
C TYR A 86 -1.55 -2.72 -3.56
N PRO A 87 -1.87 -1.94 -4.62
CA PRO A 87 -1.41 -2.26 -5.97
C PRO A 87 0.12 -2.28 -6.04
N GLU A 88 0.66 -3.04 -6.99
CA GLU A 88 2.11 -3.23 -7.10
C GLU A 88 2.87 -1.91 -7.26
N GLU A 89 2.33 -0.96 -8.02
CA GLU A 89 2.96 0.36 -8.19
C GLU A 89 3.07 1.11 -6.86
N ILE A 90 2.06 0.98 -6.01
CA ILE A 90 2.04 1.61 -4.70
C ILE A 90 3.03 0.90 -3.76
N VAL A 91 3.07 -0.42 -3.82
CA VAL A 91 4.05 -1.21 -3.05
C VAL A 91 5.47 -0.78 -3.42
N GLN A 92 5.76 -0.69 -4.72
CA GLN A 92 7.08 -0.29 -5.19
C GLN A 92 7.43 1.13 -4.73
N CYS A 93 6.47 2.04 -4.79
CA CYS A 93 6.66 3.42 -4.30
C CYS A 93 7.06 3.44 -2.83
N ALA A 94 6.39 2.65 -1.99
CA ALA A 94 6.70 2.58 -0.57
C ALA A 94 8.07 1.97 -0.32
N ILE A 95 8.43 0.94 -1.08
CA ILE A 95 9.75 0.29 -0.95
C ILE A 95 10.86 1.26 -1.36
N ASP A 96 10.70 1.95 -2.48
CA ASP A 96 11.68 2.93 -2.92
C ASP A 96 11.86 4.05 -1.88
N TYR A 97 10.76 4.47 -1.27
CA TYR A 97 10.78 5.49 -0.24
C TYR A 97 11.64 5.07 0.96
N VAL A 98 11.39 3.87 1.50
CA VAL A 98 12.16 3.42 2.67
C VAL A 98 13.60 3.08 2.32
N LYS A 99 13.86 2.63 1.10
CA LYS A 99 15.23 2.39 0.63
C LYS A 99 16.04 3.68 0.55
N SER A 100 15.39 4.78 0.20
CA SER A 100 16.06 6.09 0.15
C SER A 100 16.58 6.52 1.51
N PHE A 101 16.02 5.99 2.59
CA PHE A 101 16.47 6.24 3.95
C PHE A 101 17.29 5.08 4.53
N HIS A 102 17.59 4.07 3.70
CA HIS A 102 18.31 2.85 4.11
C HIS A 102 17.61 2.05 5.20
N TYR A 103 16.29 2.15 5.27
CA TYR A 103 15.49 1.39 6.23
C TYR A 103 15.31 -0.06 5.83
N VAL A 104 15.39 -0.37 4.53
CA VAL A 104 15.33 -1.73 4.04
C VAL A 104 16.51 -1.95 3.09
N ASP A 105 17.41 -2.83 3.49
CA ASP A 105 18.64 -3.13 2.78
C ASP A 105 19.08 -4.50 3.28
N ASP A 106 19.17 -5.47 2.38
CA ASP A 106 19.50 -6.85 2.78
C ASP A 106 20.86 -6.94 3.46
N TYR A 107 21.83 -6.17 3.00
CA TYR A 107 23.13 -6.12 3.64
C TYR A 107 23.04 -5.53 5.05
N ARG A 108 22.32 -4.42 5.21
CA ARG A 108 22.11 -3.79 6.50
C ARG A 108 21.38 -4.73 7.46
N TYR A 109 20.36 -5.42 6.97
CA TYR A 109 19.63 -6.41 7.74
C TYR A 109 20.56 -7.50 8.25
N ALA A 110 21.39 -8.06 7.37
CA ALA A 110 22.33 -9.10 7.75
C ALA A 110 23.35 -8.61 8.80
N CYS A 111 23.89 -7.41 8.63
CA CYS A 111 24.82 -6.83 9.58
C CYS A 111 24.18 -6.61 10.95
N THR A 112 22.97 -6.10 10.98
CA THR A 112 22.25 -5.87 12.22
C THR A 112 21.91 -7.20 12.91
N TYR A 113 21.50 -8.20 12.15
CA TYR A 113 21.22 -9.53 12.68
C TYR A 113 22.47 -10.12 13.33
N ILE A 114 23.59 -10.08 12.65
CA ILE A 114 24.87 -10.59 13.19
C ILE A 114 25.22 -9.87 14.49
N ARG A 115 25.08 -8.55 14.49
CA ARG A 115 25.41 -7.72 15.67
C ARG A 115 24.58 -8.08 16.89
N TYR A 116 23.30 -8.34 16.71
CA TYR A 116 22.42 -8.67 17.84
C TYR A 116 22.49 -10.13 18.28
N HIS A 117 22.99 -11.00 17.42
CA HIS A 117 22.98 -12.45 17.70
C HIS A 117 24.38 -13.02 17.98
N GLN A 118 25.35 -12.18 18.12
CA GLN A 118 26.69 -12.62 18.53
C GLN A 118 26.77 -12.78 20.08
#